data_936139fb2fdc8e980ca7c1a3dd946840
#
_entry.id   936139fb2fdc8e980ca7c1a3dd946840
#
_cell.length_a   1.000
_cell.length_b   1.000
_cell.length_c   1.000
_cell.angle_alpha   90.00
_cell.angle_beta   90.00
_cell.angle_gamma   90.00
#
_symmetry.space_group_name_H-M   'P 1'
#
loop_
_entity.id
_entity.type
_entity.pdbx_description
1 polymer ?
#
loop_
_entity_poly.entity_id
_entity_poly.type
_entity_poly.pdbx_seq_one_letter_code
_entity_poly.pdbx_strand_id
1 'polypeptide(L)'
;MGLTLPKKRFQLVPGLMNMYYTTDGIGSYGLMIEDHAWWMDNERNILNWMVDNLPKGIEHQQGMFVYFPTEQDRIVFLLKWG
;
A
#
# COMPACT_ATOMS: atom_id res chain seq x y z
N MET A 1 15.43 17.13 25.35
CA MET A 1 14.26 16.97 24.48
C MET A 1 14.69 16.53 23.11
N GLY A 2 14.15 15.45 22.64
CA GLY A 2 14.48 14.95 21.33
C GLY A 2 13.41 15.31 20.31
N LEU A 3 13.82 15.35 19.05
CA LEU A 3 12.87 15.44 17.97
C LEU A 3 12.25 14.07 17.74
N THR A 4 10.93 14.02 17.69
CA THR A 4 10.22 12.79 17.38
C THR A 4 9.94 12.79 15.89
N LEU A 5 10.55 11.85 15.17
CA LEU A 5 10.28 11.70 13.75
C LEU A 5 8.89 11.12 13.56
N PRO A 6 8.17 11.52 12.49
CA PRO A 6 6.89 10.92 12.17
C PRO A 6 7.06 9.42 12.02
N LYS A 7 6.10 8.64 12.52
CA LYS A 7 6.12 7.21 12.34
C LYS A 7 5.92 6.90 10.86
N LYS A 8 6.75 6.00 10.34
CA LYS A 8 6.66 5.58 8.95
C LYS A 8 5.40 4.75 8.75
N ARG A 9 4.59 5.12 7.78
CA ARG A 9 3.32 4.44 7.51
C ARG A 9 3.49 3.16 6.71
N PHE A 10 4.39 3.19 5.74
CA PHE A 10 4.60 2.06 4.81
C PHE A 10 6.08 1.80 4.62
N GLN A 11 6.39 0.54 4.28
CA GLN A 11 7.74 0.13 3.89
C GLN A 11 7.67 -0.50 2.50
N LEU A 12 8.64 -0.18 1.64
CA LEU A 12 8.73 -0.78 0.32
C LEU A 12 9.03 -2.28 0.45
N VAL A 13 8.28 -3.08 -0.32
CA VAL A 13 8.50 -4.53 -0.34
C VAL A 13 9.57 -4.84 -1.38
N PRO A 14 10.61 -5.64 -1.04
CA PRO A 14 11.62 -6.06 -2.01
C PRO A 14 11.00 -6.81 -3.18
N GLY A 15 11.60 -6.64 -4.38
CA GLY A 15 11.07 -7.23 -5.60
C GLY A 15 10.85 -8.73 -5.57
N LEU A 16 11.70 -9.45 -4.85
CA LEU A 16 11.58 -10.92 -4.75
C LEU A 16 10.27 -11.36 -4.08
N MET A 17 9.76 -10.55 -3.16
CA MET A 17 8.52 -10.87 -2.44
C MET A 17 7.28 -10.61 -3.28
N ASN A 18 7.42 -9.95 -4.41
CA ASN A 18 6.30 -9.58 -5.27
C ASN A 18 5.90 -10.68 -6.25
N MET A 19 6.70 -11.74 -6.36
CA MET A 19 6.55 -12.77 -7.39
C MET A 19 5.19 -13.47 -7.37
N TYR A 20 4.61 -13.63 -6.20
CA TYR A 20 3.37 -14.38 -6.05
C TYR A 20 2.12 -13.62 -6.44
N TYR A 21 2.24 -12.33 -6.74
CA TYR A 21 1.08 -11.47 -6.94
C TYR A 21 1.00 -10.85 -8.33
N THR A 22 1.80 -11.37 -9.25
CA THR A 22 1.92 -10.78 -10.59
C THR A 22 0.83 -11.21 -11.56
N THR A 23 0.17 -12.34 -11.31
CA THR A 23 -0.65 -13.01 -12.33
C THR A 23 -2.12 -12.57 -12.35
N ASP A 24 -2.63 -11.98 -11.28
CA ASP A 24 -4.06 -11.71 -11.14
C ASP A 24 -4.44 -10.24 -11.35
N GLY A 25 -3.56 -9.45 -11.93
CA GLY A 25 -3.80 -8.01 -12.10
C GLY A 25 -3.67 -7.19 -10.83
N ILE A 26 -3.28 -7.83 -9.72
CA ILE A 26 -3.04 -7.14 -8.45
C ILE A 26 -1.71 -6.39 -8.51
N GLY A 27 -0.71 -6.99 -9.15
CA GLY A 27 0.58 -6.37 -9.38
C GLY A 27 1.67 -6.86 -8.45
N SER A 28 2.88 -6.43 -8.75
CA SER A 28 4.09 -6.88 -8.05
C SER A 28 4.79 -5.78 -7.26
N TYR A 29 4.26 -4.56 -7.26
CA TYR A 29 4.87 -3.43 -6.56
C TYR A 29 4.18 -3.27 -5.20
N GLY A 30 4.84 -3.74 -4.14
CA GLY A 30 4.21 -3.85 -2.84
C GLY A 30 4.65 -2.81 -1.83
N LEU A 31 3.76 -2.57 -0.87
CA LEU A 31 4.05 -1.81 0.33
C LEU A 31 3.59 -2.65 1.52
N MET A 32 4.40 -2.65 2.59
CA MET A 32 4.00 -3.24 3.85
C MET A 32 3.48 -2.14 4.76
N ILE A 33 2.34 -2.39 5.39
CA ILE A 33 1.75 -1.46 6.35
C ILE A 33 2.55 -1.57 7.65
N GLU A 34 3.21 -0.47 8.04
CA GLU A 34 3.97 -0.43 9.31
C GLU A 34 3.17 0.19 10.43
N ASP A 35 2.51 1.31 10.16
CA ASP A 35 1.72 2.00 11.17
C ASP A 35 0.29 1.48 11.14
N HIS A 36 0.05 0.40 11.89
CA HIS A 36 -1.26 -0.25 11.88
C HIS A 36 -2.35 0.61 12.54
N ALA A 37 -2.02 1.38 13.55
CA ALA A 37 -3.00 2.27 14.19
C ALA A 37 -3.47 3.33 13.21
N TRP A 38 -2.53 3.95 12.47
CA TRP A 38 -2.87 4.91 11.45
C TRP A 38 -3.70 4.27 10.33
N TRP A 39 -3.32 3.06 9.91
CA TRP A 39 -4.05 2.33 8.87
C TRP A 39 -5.50 2.09 9.29
N MET A 40 -5.72 1.61 10.52
CA MET A 40 -7.06 1.35 11.03
C MET A 40 -7.93 2.60 11.01
N ASP A 41 -7.35 3.75 11.37
CA ASP A 41 -8.06 5.01 11.39
C ASP A 41 -8.44 5.52 10.00
N ASN A 42 -7.69 5.10 8.97
CA ASN A 42 -7.85 5.61 7.62
C ASN A 42 -8.31 4.54 6.63
N GLU A 43 -8.45 3.31 7.06
CA GLU A 43 -8.70 2.16 6.19
C GLU A 43 -9.89 2.36 5.27
N ARG A 44 -11.00 2.86 5.81
CA ARG A 44 -12.20 3.04 5.01
C ARG A 44 -11.96 3.97 3.82
N ASN A 45 -11.32 5.09 4.07
CA ASN A 45 -11.02 6.05 3.02
C ASN A 45 -10.01 5.51 2.02
N ILE A 46 -9.03 4.75 2.52
CA ILE A 46 -8.01 4.14 1.65
C ILE A 46 -8.66 3.08 0.75
N LEU A 47 -9.50 2.22 1.31
CA LEU A 47 -10.16 1.19 0.52
C LEU A 47 -11.09 1.80 -0.53
N ASN A 48 -11.80 2.86 -0.18
CA ASN A 48 -12.63 3.58 -1.15
C ASN A 48 -11.80 4.15 -2.29
N TRP A 49 -10.65 4.73 -1.96
CA TRP A 49 -9.73 5.23 -2.97
C TRP A 49 -9.24 4.10 -3.89
N MET A 50 -8.95 2.93 -3.32
CA MET A 50 -8.49 1.78 -4.09
C MET A 50 -9.57 1.31 -5.08
N VAL A 51 -10.82 1.29 -4.66
CA VAL A 51 -11.94 0.93 -5.55
C VAL A 51 -12.01 1.88 -6.74
N ASP A 52 -11.79 3.17 -6.49
CA ASP A 52 -11.89 4.19 -7.53
C ASP A 52 -10.67 4.26 -8.45
N ASN A 53 -9.52 3.81 -7.99
CA ASN A 53 -8.25 4.07 -8.67
C ASN A 53 -7.47 2.83 -9.10
N LEU A 54 -7.78 1.65 -8.57
CA LEU A 54 -7.06 0.42 -8.89
C LEU A 54 -7.99 -0.59 -9.55
N PRO A 55 -7.47 -1.38 -10.51
CA PRO A 55 -8.32 -2.27 -11.32
C PRO A 55 -9.04 -3.36 -10.53
N LYS A 56 -8.46 -3.83 -9.45
CA LYS A 56 -9.05 -4.87 -8.60
C LYS A 56 -9.56 -4.34 -7.26
N GLY A 57 -9.61 -3.02 -7.10
CA GLY A 57 -10.16 -2.41 -5.90
C GLY A 57 -9.50 -2.88 -4.62
N ILE A 58 -10.30 -3.30 -3.65
CA ILE A 58 -9.77 -3.69 -2.33
C ILE A 58 -8.94 -4.97 -2.36
N GLU A 59 -8.99 -5.74 -3.44
CA GLU A 59 -8.19 -6.96 -3.56
C GLU A 59 -6.70 -6.66 -3.60
N HIS A 60 -6.31 -5.42 -3.90
CA HIS A 60 -4.91 -5.03 -3.86
C HIS A 60 -4.34 -5.01 -2.45
N GLN A 61 -5.20 -4.99 -1.42
CA GLN A 61 -4.75 -5.08 -0.04
C GLN A 61 -4.89 -6.54 0.42
N GLN A 62 -3.77 -7.13 0.85
CA GLN A 62 -3.69 -8.52 1.26
C GLN A 62 -2.99 -8.59 2.62
N GLY A 63 -3.76 -8.78 3.69
CA GLY A 63 -3.22 -8.78 5.03
C GLY A 63 -2.56 -7.44 5.36
N MET A 64 -1.27 -7.46 5.69
CA MET A 64 -0.53 -6.22 6.00
C MET A 64 0.14 -5.60 4.77
N PHE A 65 -0.18 -6.09 3.56
CA PHE A 65 0.45 -5.63 2.32
C PHE A 65 -0.56 -4.99 1.39
N VAL A 66 -0.06 -4.05 0.58
CA VAL A 66 -0.82 -3.48 -0.53
C VAL A 66 0.05 -3.62 -1.77
N TYR A 67 -0.52 -4.16 -2.86
CA TYR A 67 0.20 -4.40 -4.10
C TYR A 67 -0.36 -3.57 -5.23
N PHE A 68 0.51 -3.10 -6.11
CA PHE A 68 0.13 -2.22 -7.22
C PHE A 68 0.57 -2.80 -8.55
N PRO A 69 -0.22 -2.59 -9.61
CA PRO A 69 0.12 -3.11 -10.95
C PRO A 69 1.37 -2.47 -11.54
N THR A 70 1.61 -1.19 -11.22
CA THR A 70 2.77 -0.46 -11.73
C THR A 70 3.44 0.29 -10.59
N GLU A 71 4.72 0.62 -10.79
CA GLU A 71 5.43 1.44 -9.83
C GLU A 71 4.81 2.83 -9.72
N GLN A 72 4.29 3.36 -10.81
CA GLN A 72 3.62 4.66 -10.80
C GLN A 72 2.40 4.66 -9.90
N ASP A 73 1.60 3.60 -9.94
CA ASP A 73 0.45 3.48 -9.05
C ASP A 73 0.87 3.51 -7.58
N ARG A 74 1.97 2.83 -7.26
CA ARG A 74 2.52 2.83 -5.90
C ARG A 74 2.96 4.23 -5.49
N ILE A 75 3.61 4.97 -6.39
CA ILE A 75 4.04 6.34 -6.12
C ILE A 75 2.84 7.24 -5.88
N VAL A 76 1.81 7.15 -6.71
CA VAL A 76 0.59 7.94 -6.54
C VAL A 76 -0.06 7.67 -5.19
N PHE A 77 -0.13 6.40 -4.80
CA PHE A 77 -0.65 6.01 -3.50
C PHE A 77 0.16 6.65 -2.36
N LEU A 78 1.48 6.59 -2.45
CA LEU A 78 2.35 7.16 -1.43
C LEU A 78 2.25 8.68 -1.35
N LEU A 79 2.03 9.35 -2.47
CA LEU A 79 1.84 10.80 -2.48
C LEU A 79 0.58 11.19 -1.73
N LYS A 80 -0.42 10.35 -1.75
CA LYS A 80 -1.68 10.63 -1.06
C LYS A 80 -1.68 10.15 0.39
N TRP A 81 -1.18 8.96 0.64
CA TRP A 81 -1.33 8.29 1.93
C TRP A 81 -0.02 8.08 2.70
N GLY A 82 1.10 8.20 2.04
CA GLY A 82 2.42 8.04 2.67
C GLY A 82 2.92 9.29 3.45
#